data_8babec6680a14b52439dca9ca0ebc2f4
#
_entry.id   8babec6680a14b52439dca9ca0ebc2f4
#
_cell.length_a   1.000
_cell.length_b   1.000
_cell.length_c   1.000
_cell.angle_alpha   90.00
_cell.angle_beta   90.00
_cell.angle_gamma   90.00
#
_symmetry.space_group_name_H-M   'P 1'
#
loop_
_entity.id
_entity.type
_entity.pdbx_description
1 polymer ?
#
loop_
_entity_poly.entity_id
_entity_poly.type
_entity_poly.pdbx_seq_one_letter_code
_entity_poly.pdbx_strand_id
1 'polypeptide(L)'
;IEKNPFNKLQIKFREAITLPKIIPLNYIEAILSTIYDYKGSAKTKFQQKNALRDVAVIELLFATGMRISELCSLGINDINLDNGTILIFGKGSKERMLQIGNVEVINILKEYHADFLRECENCGNFFANQSGNPLSDQTVRRMINKYTELASINLRITPHMFRHTFATSLLDADVDIRYIQEMLGHSSINITEIYTHVATAKQKDILSAKHPRNMFNV
;
A
#
# COMPACT_ATOMS: atom_id res chain seq x y z
N ILE A 1 -49.46 2.52 27.58
CA ILE A 1 -48.39 2.59 26.58
C ILE A 1 -47.55 1.34 26.80
N GLU A 2 -47.75 0.35 25.95
CA GLU A 2 -47.00 -0.92 25.98
C GLU A 2 -45.52 -0.66 25.75
N LYS A 3 -44.68 -1.16 26.65
CA LYS A 3 -43.24 -1.11 26.51
C LYS A 3 -42.84 -2.04 25.36
N ASN A 4 -42.22 -1.48 24.32
CA ASN A 4 -41.70 -2.25 23.20
C ASN A 4 -40.71 -3.34 23.71
N PRO A 5 -41.02 -4.64 23.56
CA PRO A 5 -40.20 -5.74 24.09
C PRO A 5 -38.83 -5.82 23.46
N PHE A 6 -38.59 -5.16 22.29
CA PHE A 6 -37.33 -5.17 21.57
C PHE A 6 -36.32 -4.11 22.02
N ASN A 7 -36.69 -3.18 22.92
CA ASN A 7 -35.77 -2.13 23.40
C ASN A 7 -34.53 -2.64 24.16
N LYS A 8 -34.49 -3.93 24.52
CA LYS A 8 -33.34 -4.57 25.20
C LYS A 8 -32.53 -5.51 24.31
N LEU A 9 -32.91 -5.72 23.05
CA LEU A 9 -32.20 -6.61 22.12
C LEU A 9 -31.18 -5.80 21.34
N GLN A 10 -29.91 -5.83 21.76
CA GLN A 10 -28.79 -5.44 20.94
C GLN A 10 -28.41 -6.63 20.05
N ILE A 11 -29.01 -6.73 18.85
CA ILE A 11 -28.64 -7.72 17.87
C ILE A 11 -27.33 -7.25 17.21
N LYS A 12 -26.20 -7.80 17.63
CA LYS A 12 -24.93 -7.64 16.91
C LYS A 12 -24.92 -8.65 15.78
N PHE A 13 -25.15 -8.20 14.56
CA PHE A 13 -24.86 -9.03 13.37
C PHE A 13 -23.35 -9.21 13.28
N ARG A 14 -22.87 -10.45 13.32
CA ARG A 14 -21.50 -10.75 12.89
C ARG A 14 -21.50 -10.68 11.38
N GLU A 15 -20.87 -9.65 10.83
CA GLU A 15 -20.55 -9.63 9.41
C GLU A 15 -19.65 -10.83 9.09
N ALA A 16 -19.99 -11.55 8.01
CA ALA A 16 -19.13 -12.62 7.54
C ALA A 16 -17.74 -12.05 7.20
N ILE A 17 -16.69 -12.69 7.69
CA ILE A 17 -15.30 -12.29 7.38
C ILE A 17 -15.09 -12.55 5.90
N THR A 18 -15.16 -11.50 5.09
CA THR A 18 -14.80 -11.58 3.67
C THR A 18 -13.29 -11.40 3.54
N LEU A 19 -12.64 -12.34 2.86
CA LEU A 19 -11.22 -12.22 2.56
C LEU A 19 -10.95 -10.91 1.80
N PRO A 20 -9.89 -10.16 2.15
CA PRO A 20 -9.55 -8.93 1.45
C PRO A 20 -9.24 -9.22 -0.02
N LYS A 21 -9.78 -8.38 -0.89
CA LYS A 21 -9.44 -8.46 -2.31
C LYS A 21 -8.00 -8.00 -2.52
N ILE A 22 -7.21 -8.84 -3.16
CA ILE A 22 -5.84 -8.53 -3.60
C ILE A 22 -5.83 -8.17 -5.09
N ILE A 23 -4.78 -7.50 -5.52
CA ILE A 23 -4.51 -7.24 -6.94
C ILE A 23 -3.61 -8.37 -7.43
N PRO A 24 -3.96 -9.14 -8.48
CA PRO A 24 -3.04 -10.09 -9.09
C PRO A 24 -1.72 -9.39 -9.50
N LEU A 25 -0.57 -10.02 -9.27
CA LEU A 25 0.73 -9.38 -9.52
C LEU A 25 0.94 -9.00 -10.99
N ASN A 26 0.40 -9.78 -11.91
CA ASN A 26 0.41 -9.43 -13.35
C ASN A 26 -0.40 -8.14 -13.65
N TYR A 27 -1.40 -7.80 -12.84
CA TYR A 27 -2.11 -6.51 -12.97
C TYR A 27 -1.29 -5.36 -12.39
N ILE A 28 -0.54 -5.58 -11.30
CA ILE A 28 0.42 -4.59 -10.79
C ILE A 28 1.47 -4.30 -11.87
N GLU A 29 2.05 -5.33 -12.46
CA GLU A 29 3.03 -5.21 -13.54
C GLU A 29 2.45 -4.45 -14.74
N ALA A 30 1.23 -4.77 -15.17
CA ALA A 30 0.56 -4.06 -16.25
C ALA A 30 0.29 -2.59 -15.94
N ILE A 31 -0.09 -2.25 -14.71
CA ILE A 31 -0.27 -0.85 -14.27
C ILE A 31 1.06 -0.12 -14.29
N LEU A 32 2.12 -0.71 -13.74
CA LEU A 32 3.46 -0.10 -13.73
C LEU A 32 3.99 0.09 -15.15
N SER A 33 3.91 -0.92 -16.02
CA SER A 33 4.28 -0.78 -17.42
C SER A 33 3.52 0.36 -18.09
N THR A 34 2.20 0.40 -17.94
CA THR A 34 1.34 1.43 -18.53
C THR A 34 1.70 2.84 -18.06
N ILE A 35 2.01 3.02 -16.77
CA ILE A 35 2.35 4.34 -16.23
C ILE A 35 3.72 4.81 -16.69
N TYR A 36 4.70 3.90 -16.82
CA TYR A 36 6.01 4.23 -17.37
C TYR A 36 5.94 4.56 -18.87
N ASP A 37 5.16 3.81 -19.64
CA ASP A 37 4.90 4.11 -21.06
C ASP A 37 4.22 5.47 -21.22
N TYR A 38 3.24 5.77 -20.36
CA TYR A 38 2.59 7.08 -20.32
C TYR A 38 3.57 8.21 -20.00
N LYS A 39 4.49 7.99 -19.03
CA LYS A 39 5.58 8.94 -18.70
C LYS A 39 6.49 9.15 -19.92
N GLY A 40 6.90 8.09 -20.60
CA GLY A 40 7.77 8.16 -21.79
C GLY A 40 7.12 8.85 -23.00
N SER A 41 5.79 8.75 -23.14
CA SER A 41 5.03 9.36 -24.24
C SER A 41 4.54 10.79 -23.99
N ALA A 42 4.77 11.35 -22.80
CA ALA A 42 4.30 12.67 -22.40
C ALA A 42 4.98 13.79 -23.21
N LYS A 43 4.19 14.58 -23.94
CA LYS A 43 4.70 15.57 -24.91
C LYS A 43 4.91 16.96 -24.29
N THR A 44 4.15 17.30 -23.27
CA THR A 44 4.22 18.64 -22.63
C THR A 44 4.86 18.55 -21.26
N LYS A 45 5.53 19.62 -20.80
CA LYS A 45 6.08 19.67 -19.43
C LYS A 45 5.03 19.39 -18.36
N PHE A 46 3.80 19.85 -18.60
CA PHE A 46 2.69 19.59 -17.69
C PHE A 46 2.36 18.10 -17.59
N GLN A 47 2.30 17.40 -18.74
CA GLN A 47 2.07 15.96 -18.77
C GLN A 47 3.23 15.18 -18.15
N GLN A 48 4.47 15.56 -18.45
CA GLN A 48 5.69 14.93 -17.90
C GLN A 48 5.72 15.03 -16.38
N LYS A 49 5.51 16.22 -15.82
CA LYS A 49 5.44 16.43 -14.36
C LYS A 49 4.33 15.58 -13.71
N ASN A 50 3.13 15.58 -14.27
CA ASN A 50 2.04 14.76 -13.73
C ASN A 50 2.35 13.28 -13.82
N ALA A 51 2.88 12.79 -14.94
CA ALA A 51 3.23 11.40 -15.12
C ALA A 51 4.32 10.95 -14.14
N LEU A 52 5.36 11.77 -13.93
CA LEU A 52 6.41 11.50 -12.95
C LEU A 52 5.87 11.39 -11.54
N ARG A 53 5.01 12.32 -11.11
CA ARG A 53 4.33 12.24 -9.82
C ARG A 53 3.50 10.97 -9.70
N ASP A 54 2.73 10.64 -10.74
CA ASP A 54 1.83 9.50 -10.75
C ASP A 54 2.64 8.18 -10.62
N VAL A 55 3.79 8.06 -11.30
CA VAL A 55 4.72 6.92 -11.13
C VAL A 55 5.21 6.85 -9.68
N ALA A 56 5.74 7.96 -9.14
CA ALA A 56 6.28 8.00 -7.79
C ALA A 56 5.25 7.60 -6.72
N VAL A 57 4.00 8.03 -6.88
CA VAL A 57 2.89 7.68 -5.97
C VAL A 57 2.55 6.19 -6.02
N ILE A 58 2.39 5.63 -7.23
CA ILE A 58 1.98 4.21 -7.38
C ILE A 58 3.11 3.28 -6.96
N GLU A 59 4.34 3.59 -7.33
CA GLU A 59 5.53 2.84 -6.88
C GLU A 59 5.63 2.82 -5.37
N LEU A 60 5.49 3.97 -4.69
CA LEU A 60 5.61 4.02 -3.24
C LEU A 60 4.46 3.28 -2.54
N LEU A 61 3.23 3.37 -3.04
CA LEU A 61 2.10 2.61 -2.50
C LEU A 61 2.34 1.10 -2.56
N PHE A 62 2.87 0.61 -3.67
CA PHE A 62 3.15 -0.81 -3.85
C PHE A 62 4.37 -1.26 -3.04
N ALA A 63 5.45 -0.48 -3.05
CA ALA A 63 6.70 -0.82 -2.37
C ALA A 63 6.61 -0.84 -0.83
N THR A 64 5.63 -0.13 -0.24
CA THR A 64 5.55 0.04 1.22
C THR A 64 4.24 -0.46 1.83
N GLY A 65 3.21 -0.62 1.04
CA GLY A 65 1.87 -0.94 1.54
C GLY A 65 1.30 0.11 2.51
N MET A 66 1.82 1.34 2.52
CA MET A 66 1.31 2.41 3.39
C MET A 66 -0.15 2.77 3.08
N ARG A 67 -0.84 3.38 4.03
CA ARG A 67 -2.20 3.88 3.80
C ARG A 67 -2.17 5.10 2.89
N ILE A 68 -3.20 5.26 2.06
CA ILE A 68 -3.32 6.44 1.18
C ILE A 68 -3.26 7.77 1.97
N SER A 69 -3.89 7.82 3.15
CA SER A 69 -3.84 9.00 4.02
C SER A 69 -2.42 9.27 4.55
N GLU A 70 -1.65 8.22 4.86
CA GLU A 70 -0.26 8.34 5.27
C GLU A 70 0.61 8.87 4.12
N LEU A 71 0.38 8.39 2.90
CA LEU A 71 1.07 8.90 1.71
C LEU A 71 0.75 10.37 1.46
N CYS A 72 -0.53 10.76 1.53
CA CYS A 72 -0.95 12.14 1.27
C CYS A 72 -0.53 13.12 2.37
N SER A 73 -0.34 12.64 3.61
CA SER A 73 0.13 13.46 4.74
C SER A 73 1.63 13.38 4.98
N LEU A 74 2.38 12.61 4.17
CA LEU A 74 3.83 12.46 4.32
C LEU A 74 4.52 13.82 4.18
N GLY A 75 5.21 14.27 5.24
CA GLY A 75 5.96 15.50 5.24
C GLY A 75 7.25 15.38 4.44
N ILE A 76 7.74 16.51 3.93
CA ILE A 76 8.99 16.55 3.15
C ILE A 76 10.20 16.08 3.97
N ASN A 77 10.16 16.26 5.30
CA ASN A 77 11.24 15.88 6.21
C ASN A 77 11.07 14.45 6.77
N ASP A 78 9.96 13.78 6.48
CA ASP A 78 9.65 12.44 7.01
C ASP A 78 10.22 11.33 6.13
N ILE A 79 10.82 11.69 4.99
CA ILE A 79 11.44 10.75 4.06
C ILE A 79 12.91 11.09 3.85
N ASN A 80 13.77 10.08 4.00
CA ASN A 80 15.19 10.18 3.68
C ASN A 80 15.46 9.26 2.48
N LEU A 81 15.65 9.86 1.31
CA LEU A 81 15.86 9.15 0.05
C LEU A 81 17.28 8.58 -0.09
N ASP A 82 18.25 9.01 0.72
CA ASP A 82 19.61 8.46 0.68
C ASP A 82 19.67 7.12 1.40
N ASN A 83 18.96 7.02 2.52
CA ASN A 83 18.86 5.78 3.29
C ASN A 83 17.63 4.94 2.93
N GLY A 84 16.73 5.44 2.08
CA GLY A 84 15.47 4.78 1.74
C GLY A 84 14.51 4.63 2.92
N THR A 85 14.52 5.55 3.90
CA THR A 85 13.71 5.48 5.12
C THR A 85 12.55 6.47 5.11
N ILE A 86 11.42 6.06 5.68
CA ILE A 86 10.21 6.88 5.81
C ILE A 86 9.71 6.78 7.25
N LEU A 87 9.51 7.93 7.90
CA LEU A 87 8.85 8.01 9.19
C LEU A 87 7.35 8.22 8.98
N ILE A 88 6.54 7.31 9.49
CA ILE A 88 5.07 7.37 9.36
C ILE A 88 4.45 7.65 10.72
N PHE A 89 3.59 8.67 10.77
CA PHE A 89 2.77 9.00 11.93
C PHE A 89 1.41 8.32 11.81
N GLY A 90 1.17 7.31 12.64
CA GLY A 90 -0.08 6.55 12.67
C GLY A 90 -1.11 7.14 13.63
N LYS A 91 -2.31 6.55 13.66
CA LYS A 91 -3.38 6.93 14.59
C LYS A 91 -2.92 6.76 16.04
N GLY A 92 -3.12 7.80 16.87
CA GLY A 92 -2.74 7.79 18.29
C GLY A 92 -1.26 8.08 18.55
N SER A 93 -0.62 8.90 17.69
CA SER A 93 0.78 9.32 17.80
C SER A 93 1.78 8.15 17.82
N LYS A 94 1.42 7.02 17.24
CA LYS A 94 2.36 5.90 17.07
C LYS A 94 3.17 6.13 15.81
N GLU A 95 4.47 6.23 15.99
CA GLU A 95 5.43 6.33 14.91
C GLU A 95 5.91 4.95 14.47
N ARG A 96 6.18 4.80 13.18
CA ARG A 96 6.89 3.64 12.65
C ARG A 96 7.81 4.04 11.51
N MET A 97 8.93 3.35 11.42
CA MET A 97 9.87 3.50 10.31
C MET A 97 9.55 2.46 9.23
N LEU A 98 9.46 2.91 7.98
CA LEU A 98 9.41 2.04 6.81
C LEU A 98 10.71 2.13 6.03
N GLN A 99 11.08 1.03 5.36
CA GLN A 99 12.22 0.96 4.47
C GLN A 99 11.74 0.79 3.02
N ILE A 100 12.34 1.54 2.11
CA ILE A 100 12.17 1.32 0.66
C ILE A 100 13.31 0.41 0.22
N GLY A 101 13.00 -0.88 0.02
CA GLY A 101 14.02 -1.88 -0.30
C GLY A 101 14.45 -1.89 -1.78
N ASN A 102 13.70 -1.24 -2.67
CA ASN A 102 13.96 -1.25 -4.12
C ASN A 102 14.64 0.06 -4.55
N VAL A 103 15.79 -0.06 -5.20
CA VAL A 103 16.60 1.09 -5.66
C VAL A 103 15.91 1.88 -6.77
N GLU A 104 15.13 1.22 -7.63
CA GLU A 104 14.41 1.88 -8.73
C GLU A 104 13.30 2.78 -8.19
N VAL A 105 12.60 2.33 -7.14
CA VAL A 105 11.62 3.16 -6.41
C VAL A 105 12.31 4.37 -5.79
N ILE A 106 13.47 4.21 -5.17
CA ILE A 106 14.22 5.34 -4.60
C ILE A 106 14.60 6.33 -5.70
N ASN A 107 15.08 5.84 -6.85
CA ASN A 107 15.49 6.69 -7.97
C ASN A 107 14.31 7.50 -8.53
N ILE A 108 13.16 6.89 -8.71
CA ILE A 108 11.97 7.60 -9.20
C ILE A 108 11.47 8.64 -8.18
N LEU A 109 11.59 8.36 -6.88
CA LEU A 109 11.25 9.32 -5.84
C LEU A 109 12.25 10.49 -5.80
N LYS A 110 13.53 10.24 -6.03
CA LYS A 110 14.56 11.30 -6.17
C LYS A 110 14.29 12.18 -7.39
N GLU A 111 13.97 11.57 -8.54
CA GLU A 111 13.59 12.29 -9.76
C GLU A 111 12.35 13.16 -9.51
N TYR A 112 11.32 12.59 -8.88
CA TYR A 112 10.10 13.31 -8.51
C TYR A 112 10.40 14.48 -7.57
N HIS A 113 11.15 14.25 -6.49
CA HIS A 113 11.46 15.27 -5.49
C HIS A 113 12.25 16.43 -6.10
N ALA A 114 13.22 16.15 -6.96
CA ALA A 114 13.99 17.18 -7.65
C ALA A 114 13.11 18.06 -8.56
N ASP A 115 12.15 17.46 -9.27
CA ASP A 115 11.27 18.14 -10.20
C ASP A 115 10.13 18.91 -9.52
N PHE A 116 9.72 18.46 -8.31
CA PHE A 116 8.65 19.05 -7.50
C PHE A 116 9.13 19.76 -6.23
N LEU A 117 10.44 20.01 -6.09
CA LEU A 117 11.02 20.59 -4.87
C LEU A 117 10.28 21.83 -4.39
N ARG A 118 10.05 22.77 -5.28
CA ARG A 118 9.35 24.03 -4.98
C ARG A 118 7.93 23.81 -4.51
N GLU A 119 7.18 22.94 -5.17
CA GLU A 119 5.79 22.61 -4.83
C GLU A 119 5.71 21.90 -3.48
N CYS A 120 6.65 21.00 -3.20
CA CYS A 120 6.76 20.30 -1.93
C CYS A 120 7.12 21.22 -0.77
N GLU A 121 8.09 22.10 -0.95
CA GLU A 121 8.47 23.13 0.04
C GLU A 121 7.30 24.09 0.34
N ASN A 122 6.55 24.50 -0.67
CA ASN A 122 5.40 25.40 -0.50
C ASN A 122 4.30 24.80 0.38
N CYS A 123 4.03 23.49 0.27
CA CYS A 123 2.97 22.84 1.05
C CYS A 123 3.49 22.07 2.27
N GLY A 124 4.80 21.84 2.40
CA GLY A 124 5.41 21.07 3.48
C GLY A 124 5.22 19.56 3.37
N ASN A 125 4.51 19.06 2.33
CA ASN A 125 4.27 17.66 2.08
C ASN A 125 5.21 17.12 1.00
N PHE A 126 5.61 15.84 1.12
CA PHE A 126 6.45 15.20 0.12
C PHE A 126 5.71 15.06 -1.22
N PHE A 127 4.40 14.77 -1.22
CA PHE A 127 3.62 14.73 -2.45
C PHE A 127 2.75 15.99 -2.63
N ALA A 128 3.05 16.73 -3.68
CA ALA A 128 2.35 17.95 -4.07
C ALA A 128 1.71 17.83 -5.47
N ASN A 129 0.69 18.63 -5.72
CA ASN A 129 0.21 18.87 -7.08
C ASN A 129 1.00 20.04 -7.72
N GLN A 130 0.82 20.25 -9.02
CA GLN A 130 1.53 21.31 -9.74
C GLN A 130 1.16 22.75 -9.32
N SER A 131 0.12 22.91 -8.48
CA SER A 131 -0.27 24.21 -7.92
C SER A 131 0.37 24.44 -6.53
N GLY A 132 1.24 23.53 -6.06
CA GLY A 132 1.89 23.63 -4.75
C GLY A 132 0.95 23.32 -3.57
N ASN A 133 -0.12 22.57 -3.79
CA ASN A 133 -0.99 22.07 -2.72
C ASN A 133 -0.70 20.59 -2.44
N PRO A 134 -0.94 20.11 -1.20
CA PRO A 134 -0.80 18.69 -0.87
C PRO A 134 -1.64 17.81 -1.80
N LEU A 135 -1.13 16.62 -2.09
CA LEU A 135 -1.88 15.64 -2.87
C LEU A 135 -3.02 15.07 -2.02
N SER A 136 -4.23 14.99 -2.58
CA SER A 136 -5.39 14.48 -1.88
C SER A 136 -5.63 13.00 -2.15
N ASP A 137 -6.24 12.29 -1.18
CA ASP A 137 -6.71 10.90 -1.32
C ASP A 137 -7.53 10.70 -2.59
N GLN A 138 -8.41 11.67 -2.91
CA GLN A 138 -9.26 11.59 -4.08
C GLN A 138 -8.46 11.66 -5.38
N THR A 139 -7.41 12.49 -5.42
CA THR A 139 -6.50 12.57 -6.58
C THR A 139 -5.77 11.24 -6.79
N VAL A 140 -5.26 10.63 -5.74
CA VAL A 140 -4.61 9.31 -5.81
C VAL A 140 -5.58 8.22 -6.29
N ARG A 141 -6.83 8.21 -5.80
CA ARG A 141 -7.85 7.27 -6.28
C ARG A 141 -8.17 7.45 -7.76
N ARG A 142 -8.28 8.70 -8.23
CA ARG A 142 -8.48 8.99 -9.67
C ARG A 142 -7.29 8.55 -10.50
N MET A 143 -6.08 8.74 -10.00
CA MET A 143 -4.84 8.30 -10.61
C MET A 143 -4.82 6.77 -10.79
N ILE A 144 -5.10 6.02 -9.73
CA ILE A 144 -5.19 4.54 -9.79
C ILE A 144 -6.23 4.10 -10.83
N ASN A 145 -7.44 4.69 -10.80
CA ASN A 145 -8.48 4.35 -11.77
C ASN A 145 -8.03 4.65 -13.21
N LYS A 146 -7.43 5.81 -13.46
CA LYS A 146 -6.90 6.18 -14.77
C LYS A 146 -5.96 5.12 -15.33
N TYR A 147 -4.98 4.67 -14.56
CA TYR A 147 -4.00 3.71 -15.05
C TYR A 147 -4.54 2.28 -15.09
N THR A 148 -5.51 1.94 -14.26
CA THR A 148 -6.26 0.68 -14.35
C THR A 148 -7.05 0.59 -15.65
N GLU A 149 -7.73 1.69 -16.03
CA GLU A 149 -8.47 1.79 -17.30
C GLU A 149 -7.52 1.75 -18.52
N LEU A 150 -6.42 2.52 -18.48
CA LEU A 150 -5.42 2.53 -19.54
C LEU A 150 -4.76 1.16 -19.75
N ALA A 151 -4.56 0.40 -18.67
CA ALA A 151 -4.06 -0.97 -18.71
C ALA A 151 -5.12 -2.00 -19.13
N SER A 152 -6.35 -1.57 -19.47
CA SER A 152 -7.49 -2.43 -19.86
C SER A 152 -7.82 -3.50 -18.80
N ILE A 153 -7.63 -3.18 -17.51
CA ILE A 153 -7.90 -4.09 -16.40
C ILE A 153 -9.37 -3.94 -15.96
N ASN A 154 -10.15 -5.02 -16.08
CA ASN A 154 -11.53 -5.06 -15.63
C ASN A 154 -11.64 -5.46 -14.14
N LEU A 155 -10.98 -4.69 -13.27
CA LEU A 155 -11.04 -4.84 -11.82
C LEU A 155 -11.02 -3.44 -11.20
N ARG A 156 -11.98 -3.16 -10.30
CA ARG A 156 -11.94 -1.91 -9.53
C ARG A 156 -10.83 -1.97 -8.48
N ILE A 157 -9.68 -1.38 -8.80
CA ILE A 157 -8.51 -1.35 -7.92
C ILE A 157 -8.61 -0.17 -6.96
N THR A 158 -8.25 -0.41 -5.69
CA THR A 158 -8.28 0.60 -4.63
C THR A 158 -6.93 0.66 -3.89
N PRO A 159 -6.60 1.78 -3.22
CA PRO A 159 -5.37 1.87 -2.42
C PRO A 159 -5.25 0.79 -1.34
N HIS A 160 -6.38 0.36 -0.76
CA HIS A 160 -6.39 -0.73 0.22
C HIS A 160 -5.98 -2.07 -0.38
N MET A 161 -6.31 -2.30 -1.66
CA MET A 161 -5.88 -3.51 -2.35
C MET A 161 -4.36 -3.53 -2.56
N PHE A 162 -3.71 -2.41 -2.86
CA PHE A 162 -2.23 -2.34 -2.89
C PHE A 162 -1.62 -2.81 -1.57
N ARG A 163 -2.14 -2.32 -0.45
CA ARG A 163 -1.68 -2.71 0.88
C ARG A 163 -1.93 -4.18 1.18
N HIS A 164 -3.09 -4.72 0.80
CA HIS A 164 -3.39 -6.14 0.95
C HIS A 164 -2.49 -7.00 0.08
N THR A 165 -2.25 -6.58 -1.17
CA THR A 165 -1.34 -7.27 -2.08
C THR A 165 0.09 -7.27 -1.52
N PHE A 166 0.59 -6.13 -1.03
CA PHE A 166 1.89 -6.04 -0.36
C PHE A 166 2.00 -7.04 0.80
N ALA A 167 1.01 -7.05 1.71
CA ALA A 167 1.01 -7.95 2.85
C ALA A 167 0.97 -9.43 2.44
N THR A 168 0.09 -9.78 1.49
CA THR A 168 -0.07 -11.16 1.02
C THR A 168 1.18 -11.63 0.27
N SER A 169 1.77 -10.79 -0.59
CA SER A 169 3.00 -11.13 -1.31
C SER A 169 4.18 -11.40 -0.37
N LEU A 170 4.30 -10.66 0.73
CA LEU A 170 5.32 -10.91 1.74
C LEU A 170 5.07 -12.22 2.51
N LEU A 171 3.80 -12.51 2.83
CA LEU A 171 3.44 -13.80 3.45
C LEU A 171 3.73 -14.98 2.51
N ASP A 172 3.45 -14.84 1.22
CA ASP A 172 3.76 -15.84 0.20
C ASP A 172 5.27 -16.04 0.02
N ALA A 173 6.06 -15.00 0.31
CA ALA A 173 7.52 -15.05 0.35
C ALA A 173 8.10 -15.51 1.69
N ASP A 174 7.31 -16.12 2.58
CA ASP A 174 7.71 -16.65 3.89
C ASP A 174 8.18 -15.59 4.91
N VAL A 175 7.82 -14.33 4.73
CA VAL A 175 8.11 -13.28 5.73
C VAL A 175 7.20 -13.47 6.95
N ASP A 176 7.81 -13.47 8.16
CA ASP A 176 7.06 -13.60 9.41
C ASP A 176 6.01 -12.48 9.54
N ILE A 177 4.79 -12.88 9.85
CA ILE A 177 3.63 -11.99 9.96
C ILE A 177 3.86 -10.84 10.96
N ARG A 178 4.71 -11.02 11.97
CA ARG A 178 5.05 -9.99 12.95
C ARG A 178 5.77 -8.81 12.30
N TYR A 179 6.70 -9.05 11.38
CA TYR A 179 7.37 -7.99 10.63
C TYR A 179 6.39 -7.28 9.69
N ILE A 180 5.49 -8.02 9.06
CA ILE A 180 4.45 -7.43 8.20
C ILE A 180 3.52 -6.54 9.02
N GLN A 181 3.12 -6.96 10.23
CA GLN A 181 2.30 -6.16 11.14
C GLN A 181 3.00 -4.86 11.57
N GLU A 182 4.29 -4.94 11.90
CA GLU A 182 5.10 -3.78 12.27
C GLU A 182 5.19 -2.79 11.10
N MET A 183 5.58 -3.26 9.90
CA MET A 183 5.63 -2.44 8.69
C MET A 183 4.29 -1.76 8.38
N LEU A 184 3.20 -2.49 8.52
CA LEU A 184 1.87 -1.95 8.25
C LEU A 184 1.30 -1.09 9.39
N GLY A 185 1.86 -1.15 10.61
CA GLY A 185 1.36 -0.41 11.77
C GLY A 185 -0.04 -0.86 12.19
N HIS A 186 -0.25 -2.18 12.29
CA HIS A 186 -1.50 -2.75 12.77
C HIS A 186 -1.51 -2.81 14.29
N SER A 187 -2.46 -2.10 14.92
CA SER A 187 -2.62 -2.08 16.39
C SER A 187 -3.56 -3.18 16.91
N SER A 188 -4.18 -3.97 16.06
CA SER A 188 -5.14 -5.00 16.48
C SER A 188 -4.93 -6.34 15.76
N ILE A 189 -5.10 -7.40 16.54
CA ILE A 189 -5.05 -8.82 16.15
C ILE A 189 -6.09 -9.16 15.07
N ASN A 190 -7.21 -8.43 14.99
CA ASN A 190 -8.31 -8.77 14.09
C ASN A 190 -7.97 -8.70 12.60
N ILE A 191 -6.98 -7.90 12.20
CA ILE A 191 -6.50 -7.87 10.81
C ILE A 191 -5.56 -9.05 10.56
N THR A 192 -4.90 -9.55 11.60
CA THR A 192 -4.07 -10.75 11.57
C THR A 192 -4.92 -12.00 11.27
N GLU A 193 -6.16 -12.09 11.78
CA GLU A 193 -7.06 -13.21 11.49
C GLU A 193 -7.34 -13.39 10.00
N ILE A 194 -7.38 -12.29 9.24
CA ILE A 194 -7.58 -12.32 7.79
C ILE A 194 -6.39 -12.98 7.07
N TYR A 195 -5.18 -12.73 7.56
CA TYR A 195 -3.96 -13.31 6.99
C TYR A 195 -3.64 -14.70 7.55
N THR A 196 -4.22 -15.11 8.69
CA THR A 196 -4.04 -16.47 9.24
C THR A 196 -4.66 -17.56 8.36
N HIS A 197 -5.66 -17.25 7.55
CA HIS A 197 -6.19 -18.22 6.58
C HIS A 197 -5.16 -18.57 5.50
N VAL A 198 -4.39 -17.59 5.02
CA VAL A 198 -3.27 -17.81 4.07
C VAL A 198 -2.16 -18.60 4.78
N ALA A 199 -1.83 -18.23 6.02
CA ALA A 199 -0.84 -18.93 6.84
C ALA A 199 -1.25 -20.40 7.14
N THR A 200 -2.53 -20.67 7.31
CA THR A 200 -3.02 -22.04 7.59
C THR A 200 -2.91 -22.96 6.37
N ALA A 201 -3.19 -22.45 5.16
CA ALA A 201 -2.98 -23.22 3.93
C ALA A 201 -1.50 -23.62 3.77
N LYS A 202 -0.59 -22.68 4.07
CA LYS A 202 0.86 -22.88 3.98
C LYS A 202 1.43 -23.72 5.14
N GLN A 203 0.72 -23.80 6.28
CA GLN A 203 1.15 -24.58 7.44
C GLN A 203 1.35 -26.07 7.10
N LYS A 204 0.48 -26.63 6.25
CA LYS A 204 0.59 -28.02 5.80
C LYS A 204 1.89 -28.22 5.02
N ASP A 205 2.23 -27.33 4.11
CA ASP A 205 3.43 -27.44 3.27
C ASP A 205 4.70 -27.27 4.11
N ILE A 206 4.70 -26.31 5.05
CA ILE A 206 5.80 -26.12 6.00
C ILE A 206 6.01 -27.35 6.87
N LEU A 207 4.94 -27.91 7.44
CA LEU A 207 5.02 -29.12 8.27
C LEU A 207 5.45 -30.34 7.46
N SER A 208 4.98 -30.47 6.22
CA SER A 208 5.39 -31.54 5.32
C SER A 208 6.88 -31.46 4.95
N ALA A 209 7.42 -30.25 4.76
CA ALA A 209 8.80 -30.06 4.34
C ALA A 209 9.81 -29.96 5.50
N LYS A 210 9.41 -29.33 6.61
CA LYS A 210 10.34 -28.90 7.68
C LYS A 210 10.06 -29.53 9.06
N HIS A 211 9.07 -30.42 9.18
CA HIS A 211 8.77 -31.02 10.47
C HIS A 211 9.94 -31.91 10.95
N PRO A 212 10.42 -31.79 12.21
CA PRO A 212 11.54 -32.55 12.72
C PRO A 212 11.38 -34.08 12.59
N ARG A 213 10.14 -34.59 12.61
CA ARG A 213 9.84 -36.00 12.39
C ARG A 213 10.37 -36.55 11.06
N ASN A 214 10.47 -35.68 10.02
CA ASN A 214 10.97 -36.08 8.72
C ASN A 214 12.48 -36.38 8.70
N MET A 215 13.18 -36.05 9.81
CA MET A 215 14.61 -36.35 9.98
C MET A 215 14.83 -37.73 10.61
N PHE A 216 13.79 -38.43 11.05
CA PHE A 216 13.91 -39.70 11.74
C PHE A 216 13.56 -40.86 10.80
N ASN A 217 14.53 -41.73 10.54
CA ASN A 217 14.35 -42.97 9.82
C ASN A 217 13.93 -44.10 10.83
N VAL A 218 12.68 -44.08 11.27
CA VAL A 218 12.07 -45.09 12.12
C VAL A 218 10.77 -45.59 11.52
#